data_7834b85a88b8b8d837381c89385e44a9
#
_entry.id   7834b85a88b8b8d837381c89385e44a9
#
_cell.length_a   1.000
_cell.length_b   1.000
_cell.length_c   1.000
_cell.angle_alpha   90.00
_cell.angle_beta   90.00
_cell.angle_gamma   90.00
#
_symmetry.space_group_name_H-M   'P 1'
#
loop_
_entity.id
_entity.type
_entity.pdbx_description
1 polymer ?
#
loop_
_entity_poly.entity_id
_entity_poly.type
_entity_poly.pdbx_seq_one_letter_code
_entity_poly.pdbx_strand_id
1 'polypeptide(L)'
;IQFVKGEEYQRMAYNNQTQKRQINPKRGTIYDRNGKGLAISASVDTIGVNPKELRDEVKGDETKLRTIANDLAAILDMNSEDIMKKFQANSRFEFIKKKVDREIGSKVRAYVADAGLWSIYVDEDSKRYYPKGNLASHVLGFTGTDDQGLNGIELVLESTLKGVPGKIMNEVDV
;
A
#
# COMPACT_ATOMS: atom_id res chain seq x y z
N ILE A 1 13.94 -37.22 20.10
CA ILE A 1 13.93 -35.75 20.41
C ILE A 1 14.04 -34.87 19.13
N GLN A 2 14.60 -35.38 18.02
CA GLN A 2 14.74 -34.63 16.76
C GLN A 2 13.44 -34.49 15.93
N PHE A 3 12.47 -35.40 16.07
CA PHE A 3 11.25 -35.38 15.27
C PHE A 3 10.20 -34.38 15.72
N VAL A 4 10.16 -34.00 17.00
CA VAL A 4 9.15 -33.04 17.51
C VAL A 4 9.52 -31.59 17.17
N LYS A 5 10.79 -31.28 17.00
CA LYS A 5 11.23 -29.93 16.60
C LYS A 5 11.11 -29.65 15.09
N GLY A 6 11.10 -30.68 14.27
CA GLY A 6 10.97 -30.56 12.82
C GLY A 6 9.64 -29.95 12.37
N GLU A 7 8.54 -30.40 12.98
CA GLU A 7 7.19 -29.89 12.66
C GLU A 7 7.01 -28.42 13.15
N GLU A 8 7.62 -28.07 14.28
CA GLU A 8 7.55 -26.72 14.83
C GLU A 8 8.36 -25.73 13.97
N TYR A 9 9.53 -26.14 13.49
CA TYR A 9 10.34 -25.35 12.55
C TYR A 9 9.70 -25.28 11.16
N GLN A 10 9.09 -26.34 10.65
CA GLN A 10 8.32 -26.31 9.41
C GLN A 10 7.09 -25.41 9.53
N ARG A 11 6.42 -25.42 10.67
CA ARG A 11 5.27 -24.54 10.94
C ARG A 11 5.67 -23.09 11.08
N MET A 12 6.83 -22.80 11.68
CA MET A 12 7.42 -21.46 11.75
C MET A 12 7.89 -20.98 10.37
N ALA A 13 8.52 -21.83 9.58
CA ALA A 13 8.91 -21.55 8.20
C ALA A 13 7.68 -21.29 7.33
N TYR A 14 6.64 -22.13 7.40
CA TYR A 14 5.38 -21.94 6.68
C TYR A 14 4.66 -20.64 7.07
N ASN A 15 4.64 -20.28 8.36
CA ASN A 15 4.05 -19.01 8.82
C ASN A 15 4.89 -17.79 8.44
N ASN A 16 6.20 -17.92 8.27
CA ASN A 16 7.08 -16.87 7.78
C ASN A 16 7.05 -16.72 6.25
N GLN A 17 6.72 -17.80 5.52
CA GLN A 17 6.63 -17.83 4.06
C GLN A 17 5.27 -17.33 3.54
N THR A 18 4.23 -17.38 4.37
CA THR A 18 2.89 -16.94 3.97
C THR A 18 2.68 -15.49 4.37
N GLN A 19 3.08 -14.56 3.56
CA GLN A 19 2.68 -13.15 3.72
C GLN A 19 1.20 -13.01 3.35
N LYS A 20 0.34 -13.04 4.36
CA LYS A 20 -1.08 -12.75 4.21
C LYS A 20 -1.22 -11.25 3.97
N ARG A 21 -1.38 -10.85 2.72
CA ARG A 21 -1.73 -9.46 2.38
C ARG A 21 -3.23 -9.32 2.28
N GLN A 22 -3.77 -8.35 3.01
CA GLN A 22 -5.15 -7.95 2.87
C GLN A 22 -5.24 -6.90 1.74
N ILE A 23 -6.06 -7.20 0.73
CA ILE A 23 -6.38 -6.22 -0.32
C ILE A 23 -7.63 -5.46 0.11
N ASN A 24 -7.51 -4.16 0.20
CA ASN A 24 -8.67 -3.32 0.41
C ASN A 24 -9.53 -3.30 -0.85
N PRO A 25 -10.84 -3.56 -0.74
CA PRO A 25 -11.73 -3.55 -1.87
C PRO A 25 -11.90 -2.11 -2.35
N LYS A 26 -12.17 -1.94 -3.64
CA LYS A 26 -12.58 -0.64 -4.17
C LYS A 26 -13.96 -0.31 -3.63
N ARG A 27 -14.08 0.87 -3.03
CA ARG A 27 -15.36 1.39 -2.55
C ARG A 27 -16.34 1.57 -3.71
N GLY A 28 -17.60 1.18 -3.54
CA GLY A 28 -18.66 1.27 -4.54
C GLY A 28 -18.87 2.69 -5.05
N THR A 29 -19.22 2.84 -6.33
CA THR A 29 -19.48 4.14 -6.96
C THR A 29 -20.87 4.64 -6.58
N ILE A 30 -20.99 5.93 -6.29
CA ILE A 30 -22.27 6.60 -6.10
C ILE A 30 -22.61 7.31 -7.41
N TYR A 31 -23.79 7.01 -7.95
CA TYR A 31 -24.29 7.59 -9.20
C TYR A 31 -25.44 8.57 -8.95
N ASP A 32 -25.61 9.50 -9.86
CA ASP A 32 -26.86 10.26 -9.95
C ASP A 32 -27.96 9.44 -10.68
N ARG A 33 -29.18 9.99 -10.73
CA ARG A 33 -30.31 9.34 -11.43
C ARG A 33 -30.09 9.10 -12.94
N ASN A 34 -29.11 9.77 -13.54
CA ASN A 34 -28.76 9.63 -14.96
C ASN A 34 -27.55 8.68 -15.15
N GLY A 35 -27.09 8.01 -14.11
CA GLY A 35 -25.96 7.11 -14.17
C GLY A 35 -24.60 7.80 -14.21
N LYS A 36 -24.51 9.11 -13.93
CA LYS A 36 -23.23 9.81 -13.84
C LYS A 36 -22.62 9.64 -12.46
N GLY A 37 -21.34 9.29 -12.40
CA GLY A 37 -20.62 9.10 -11.15
C GLY A 37 -20.49 10.40 -10.36
N LEU A 38 -20.95 10.39 -9.12
CA LEU A 38 -20.83 11.47 -8.16
C LEU A 38 -19.65 11.26 -7.21
N ALA A 39 -19.39 9.99 -6.84
CA ALA A 39 -18.23 9.57 -6.07
C ALA A 39 -17.70 8.26 -6.66
N ILE A 40 -16.43 8.26 -7.06
CA ILE A 40 -15.79 7.17 -7.81
C ILE A 40 -14.48 6.78 -7.11
N SER A 41 -14.19 5.49 -6.99
CA SER A 41 -12.90 5.01 -6.50
C SER A 41 -12.00 4.65 -7.69
N ALA A 42 -10.88 5.34 -7.82
CA ALA A 42 -9.85 5.03 -8.81
C ALA A 42 -8.74 4.19 -8.20
N SER A 43 -8.16 3.29 -9.01
CA SER A 43 -6.99 2.51 -8.60
C SER A 43 -5.77 3.42 -8.53
N VAL A 44 -5.07 3.34 -7.42
CA VAL A 44 -3.80 3.99 -7.14
C VAL A 44 -2.85 2.96 -6.54
N ASP A 45 -1.63 3.35 -6.25
CA ASP A 45 -0.65 2.49 -5.57
C ASP A 45 -0.21 3.13 -4.26
N THR A 46 0.12 2.30 -3.27
CA THR A 46 0.74 2.71 -2.01
C THR A 46 2.10 2.04 -1.91
N ILE A 47 3.12 2.82 -1.59
CA ILE A 47 4.51 2.36 -1.53
C ILE A 47 4.91 2.24 -0.07
N GLY A 48 5.37 1.05 0.29
CA GLY A 48 5.86 0.73 1.62
C GLY A 48 7.26 0.14 1.57
N VAL A 49 7.89 0.06 2.73
CA VAL A 49 9.21 -0.55 2.92
C VAL A 49 9.25 -1.31 4.24
N ASN A 50 9.97 -2.42 4.28
CA ASN A 50 10.45 -3.02 5.52
C ASN A 50 11.87 -2.50 5.82
N PRO A 51 12.02 -1.55 6.75
CA PRO A 51 13.31 -0.91 6.98
C PRO A 51 14.41 -1.89 7.44
N LYS A 52 14.03 -2.91 8.20
CA LYS A 52 14.97 -3.92 8.69
C LYS A 52 15.49 -4.77 7.53
N GLU A 53 14.58 -5.33 6.73
CA GLU A 53 14.91 -6.14 5.57
C GLU A 53 15.74 -5.35 4.55
N LEU A 54 15.41 -4.06 4.31
CA LEU A 54 16.18 -3.20 3.41
C LEU A 54 17.64 -3.04 3.89
N ARG A 55 17.84 -2.81 5.18
CA ARG A 55 19.20 -2.71 5.72
C ARG A 55 19.98 -4.03 5.62
N ASP A 56 19.31 -5.16 5.85
CA ASP A 56 19.93 -6.48 5.70
C ASP A 56 20.28 -6.75 4.23
N GLU A 57 19.39 -6.39 3.29
CA GLU A 57 19.56 -6.54 1.85
C GLU A 57 20.76 -5.75 1.30
N VAL A 58 20.93 -4.51 1.75
CA VAL A 58 22.11 -3.70 1.39
C VAL A 58 23.32 -3.94 2.29
N LYS A 59 23.26 -4.91 3.22
CA LYS A 59 24.34 -5.26 4.17
C LYS A 59 24.80 -4.07 5.03
N GLY A 60 23.88 -3.19 5.39
CA GLY A 60 24.15 -2.00 6.17
C GLY A 60 24.93 -0.90 5.45
N ASP A 61 25.09 -0.98 4.14
CA ASP A 61 25.77 0.04 3.33
C ASP A 61 24.94 1.33 3.26
N GLU A 62 25.34 2.33 4.03
CA GLU A 62 24.65 3.61 4.11
C GLU A 62 24.66 4.38 2.77
N THR A 63 25.72 4.21 1.98
CA THR A 63 25.83 4.86 0.67
C THR A 63 24.77 4.30 -0.28
N LYS A 64 24.55 2.99 -0.27
CA LYS A 64 23.48 2.35 -1.06
C LYS A 64 22.12 2.78 -0.60
N LEU A 65 21.85 2.84 0.72
CA LEU A 65 20.58 3.34 1.26
C LEU A 65 20.30 4.75 0.79
N ARG A 66 21.31 5.62 0.80
CA ARG A 66 21.20 7.01 0.35
C ARG A 66 20.94 7.10 -1.16
N THR A 67 21.58 6.25 -1.96
CA THR A 67 21.32 6.17 -3.40
C THR A 67 19.87 5.76 -3.66
N ILE A 68 19.40 4.68 -3.03
CA ILE A 68 18.01 4.21 -3.15
C ILE A 68 17.02 5.31 -2.72
N ALA A 69 17.32 6.03 -1.63
CA ALA A 69 16.46 7.11 -1.16
C ALA A 69 16.40 8.28 -2.15
N ASN A 70 17.53 8.64 -2.79
CA ASN A 70 17.58 9.70 -3.80
C ASN A 70 16.81 9.29 -5.07
N ASP A 71 16.97 8.06 -5.55
CA ASP A 71 16.28 7.57 -6.73
C ASP A 71 14.76 7.53 -6.52
N LEU A 72 14.33 7.01 -5.37
CA LEU A 72 12.91 7.02 -5.01
C LEU A 72 12.37 8.44 -4.80
N ALA A 73 13.17 9.34 -4.22
CA ALA A 73 12.80 10.74 -4.05
C ALA A 73 12.53 11.43 -5.41
N ALA A 74 13.36 11.16 -6.40
CA ALA A 74 13.17 11.66 -7.76
C ALA A 74 11.90 11.11 -8.42
N ILE A 75 11.62 9.80 -8.26
CA ILE A 75 10.43 9.16 -8.84
C ILE A 75 9.15 9.65 -8.14
N LEU A 76 9.20 9.81 -6.81
CA LEU A 76 8.05 10.10 -5.97
C LEU A 76 7.79 11.59 -5.77
N ASP A 77 8.68 12.47 -6.26
CA ASP A 77 8.66 13.91 -5.96
C ASP A 77 8.56 14.17 -4.44
N MET A 78 9.57 13.68 -3.72
CA MET A 78 9.69 13.77 -2.26
C MET A 78 11.11 14.18 -1.86
N ASN A 79 11.25 14.62 -0.60
CA ASN A 79 12.58 14.85 -0.04
C ASN A 79 13.25 13.50 0.32
N SER A 80 14.49 13.30 -0.15
CA SER A 80 15.25 12.07 0.12
C SER A 80 15.54 11.85 1.61
N GLU A 81 15.71 12.92 2.39
CA GLU A 81 15.93 12.82 3.84
C GLU A 81 14.70 12.25 4.57
N ASP A 82 13.49 12.55 4.09
CA ASP A 82 12.27 11.98 4.67
C ASP A 82 12.14 10.48 4.35
N ILE A 83 12.60 10.05 3.19
CA ILE A 83 12.69 8.63 2.84
C ILE A 83 13.77 7.94 3.68
N MET A 84 14.94 8.57 3.87
CA MET A 84 16.02 8.06 4.72
C MET A 84 15.56 7.85 6.16
N LYS A 85 14.79 8.77 6.74
CA LYS A 85 14.22 8.59 8.09
C LYS A 85 13.37 7.32 8.18
N LYS A 86 12.60 7.02 7.13
CA LYS A 86 11.79 5.79 7.07
C LYS A 86 12.64 4.54 6.94
N PHE A 87 13.74 4.58 6.18
CA PHE A 87 14.71 3.48 6.07
C PHE A 87 15.45 3.18 7.37
N GLN A 88 15.62 4.20 8.21
CA GLN A 88 16.29 4.09 9.52
C GLN A 88 15.31 3.76 10.66
N ALA A 89 14.00 3.74 10.41
CA ALA A 89 13.00 3.42 11.41
C ALA A 89 13.22 2.02 12.01
N ASN A 90 12.95 1.88 13.30
CA ASN A 90 12.99 0.58 13.99
C ASN A 90 11.61 -0.09 13.95
N SER A 91 11.09 -0.28 12.75
CA SER A 91 9.79 -0.90 12.48
C SER A 91 9.95 -2.01 11.44
N ARG A 92 8.92 -2.87 11.34
CA ARG A 92 8.86 -3.90 10.30
C ARG A 92 8.20 -3.41 9.02
N PHE A 93 7.53 -2.27 9.08
CA PHE A 93 6.84 -1.69 7.94
C PHE A 93 6.67 -0.19 8.11
N GLU A 94 7.01 0.57 7.06
CA GLU A 94 6.80 1.99 6.96
C GLU A 94 6.18 2.34 5.60
N PHE A 95 5.23 3.27 5.60
CA PHE A 95 4.72 3.82 4.34
C PHE A 95 5.68 4.90 3.82
N ILE A 96 6.21 4.73 2.60
CA ILE A 96 6.99 5.76 1.92
C ILE A 96 6.03 6.84 1.40
N LYS A 97 5.09 6.44 0.55
CA LYS A 97 4.04 7.33 0.02
C LYS A 97 2.75 6.56 -0.23
N LYS A 98 1.62 7.09 0.25
CA LYS A 98 0.31 6.49 0.03
C LYS A 98 -0.39 7.13 -1.17
N LYS A 99 -1.24 6.34 -1.84
CA LYS A 99 -2.20 6.78 -2.86
C LYS A 99 -1.56 7.57 -4.00
N VAL A 100 -0.43 7.06 -4.53
CA VAL A 100 0.23 7.59 -5.73
C VAL A 100 -0.46 7.09 -6.99
N ASP A 101 -0.38 7.85 -8.07
CA ASP A 101 -0.93 7.44 -9.36
C ASP A 101 -0.23 6.17 -9.88
N ARG A 102 -0.98 5.32 -10.58
CA ARG A 102 -0.47 4.03 -11.09
C ARG A 102 0.77 4.16 -11.97
N GLU A 103 0.89 5.26 -12.69
CA GLU A 103 2.08 5.53 -13.51
C GLU A 103 3.35 5.66 -12.65
N ILE A 104 3.24 6.40 -11.54
CA ILE A 104 4.34 6.54 -10.58
C ILE A 104 4.62 5.20 -9.89
N GLY A 105 3.59 4.47 -9.48
CA GLY A 105 3.74 3.13 -8.91
C GLY A 105 4.43 2.16 -9.86
N SER A 106 4.13 2.22 -11.16
CA SER A 106 4.79 1.40 -12.19
C SER A 106 6.28 1.74 -12.33
N LYS A 107 6.66 3.02 -12.25
CA LYS A 107 8.07 3.44 -12.26
C LYS A 107 8.82 2.90 -11.03
N VAL A 108 8.18 2.93 -9.86
CA VAL A 108 8.78 2.34 -8.64
C VAL A 108 8.92 0.84 -8.76
N ARG A 109 7.91 0.11 -9.31
CA ARG A 109 8.00 -1.34 -9.54
C ARG A 109 9.16 -1.69 -10.46
N ALA A 110 9.34 -0.95 -11.56
CA ALA A 110 10.44 -1.15 -12.49
C ALA A 110 11.79 -0.92 -11.80
N TYR A 111 11.93 0.17 -11.06
CA TYR A 111 13.13 0.48 -10.29
C TYR A 111 13.48 -0.62 -9.28
N VAL A 112 12.50 -1.05 -8.49
CA VAL A 112 12.64 -2.10 -7.46
C VAL A 112 13.06 -3.43 -8.11
N ALA A 113 12.48 -3.79 -9.25
CA ALA A 113 12.82 -5.00 -9.98
C ALA A 113 14.26 -4.94 -10.55
N ASP A 114 14.64 -3.81 -11.16
CA ASP A 114 15.99 -3.60 -11.72
C ASP A 114 17.08 -3.60 -10.62
N ALA A 115 16.78 -2.99 -9.47
CA ALA A 115 17.69 -2.95 -8.34
C ALA A 115 17.71 -4.26 -7.52
N GLY A 116 16.81 -5.20 -7.81
CA GLY A 116 16.67 -6.47 -7.09
C GLY A 116 16.22 -6.30 -5.63
N LEU A 117 15.45 -5.25 -5.33
CA LEU A 117 15.02 -4.92 -3.98
C LEU A 117 13.66 -5.60 -3.68
N TRP A 118 13.64 -6.52 -2.73
CA TRP A 118 12.41 -7.21 -2.30
C TRP A 118 11.78 -6.61 -1.03
N SER A 119 12.51 -5.75 -0.33
CA SER A 119 12.06 -5.09 0.90
C SER A 119 11.17 -3.86 0.68
N ILE A 120 11.05 -3.39 -0.58
CA ILE A 120 10.19 -2.27 -0.98
C ILE A 120 8.97 -2.81 -1.71
N TYR A 121 7.79 -2.46 -1.22
CA TYR A 121 6.50 -2.98 -1.70
C TYR A 121 5.72 -1.89 -2.42
N VAL A 122 5.05 -2.27 -3.49
CA VAL A 122 4.11 -1.41 -4.22
C VAL A 122 2.76 -2.13 -4.26
N ASP A 123 1.88 -1.78 -3.34
CA ASP A 123 0.58 -2.42 -3.18
C ASP A 123 -0.51 -1.62 -3.89
N GLU A 124 -1.48 -2.34 -4.46
CA GLU A 124 -2.68 -1.70 -5.01
C GLU A 124 -3.52 -1.09 -3.89
N ASP A 125 -3.97 0.12 -4.13
CA ASP A 125 -4.80 0.91 -3.22
C ASP A 125 -5.92 1.59 -4.00
N SER A 126 -6.83 2.27 -3.32
CA SER A 126 -7.88 3.06 -3.94
C SER A 126 -7.89 4.49 -3.42
N LYS A 127 -8.31 5.42 -4.28
CA LYS A 127 -8.50 6.82 -3.92
C LYS A 127 -9.87 7.28 -4.36
N ARG A 128 -10.60 7.91 -3.43
CA ARG A 128 -11.93 8.43 -3.69
C ARG A 128 -11.85 9.77 -4.41
N TYR A 129 -12.60 9.89 -5.49
CA TYR A 129 -12.73 11.11 -6.29
C TYR A 129 -14.18 11.57 -6.36
N TYR A 130 -14.37 12.87 -6.33
CA TYR A 130 -15.68 13.53 -6.46
C TYR A 130 -15.66 14.42 -7.70
N PRO A 131 -16.02 13.88 -8.91
CA PRO A 131 -15.85 14.57 -10.19
C PRO A 131 -16.63 15.87 -10.29
N LYS A 132 -17.68 16.02 -9.48
CA LYS A 132 -18.53 17.23 -9.43
C LYS A 132 -18.07 18.26 -8.41
N GLY A 133 -16.92 18.05 -7.79
CA GLY A 133 -16.38 18.97 -6.78
C GLY A 133 -17.36 19.19 -5.64
N ASN A 134 -17.67 20.45 -5.38
CA ASN A 134 -18.55 20.82 -4.26
C ASN A 134 -20.04 20.56 -4.51
N LEU A 135 -20.42 20.07 -5.69
CA LEU A 135 -21.81 19.74 -5.97
C LEU A 135 -22.26 18.58 -5.05
N ALA A 136 -23.29 18.83 -4.27
CA ALA A 136 -23.84 17.90 -3.29
C ALA A 136 -22.85 17.42 -2.20
N SER A 137 -21.75 18.15 -1.96
CA SER A 137 -20.72 17.78 -0.96
C SER A 137 -21.30 17.55 0.44
N HIS A 138 -22.27 18.37 0.87
CA HIS A 138 -22.97 18.19 2.14
C HIS A 138 -23.84 16.92 2.19
N VAL A 139 -24.37 16.49 1.03
CA VAL A 139 -25.21 15.28 0.91
C VAL A 139 -24.35 14.04 0.75
N LEU A 140 -23.36 14.09 -0.16
CA LEU A 140 -22.46 12.97 -0.42
C LEU A 140 -21.56 12.69 0.79
N GLY A 141 -21.06 13.73 1.43
CA GLY A 141 -20.06 13.62 2.46
C GLY A 141 -18.67 13.37 1.89
N PHE A 142 -17.82 12.76 2.68
CA PHE A 142 -16.43 12.44 2.30
C PHE A 142 -15.94 11.19 3.02
N THR A 143 -14.83 10.63 2.51
CA THR A 143 -14.14 9.47 3.09
C THR A 143 -12.84 9.90 3.78
N GLY A 144 -12.42 9.15 4.80
CA GLY A 144 -11.12 9.29 5.43
C GLY A 144 -9.97 8.69 4.60
N THR A 145 -8.78 8.73 5.16
CA THR A 145 -7.56 8.18 4.53
C THR A 145 -7.63 6.69 4.27
N ASP A 146 -8.38 5.96 5.08
CA ASP A 146 -8.57 4.51 4.97
C ASP A 146 -9.89 4.15 4.25
N ASP A 147 -10.38 5.08 3.42
CA ASP A 147 -11.58 4.97 2.59
C ASP A 147 -12.90 4.74 3.37
N GLN A 148 -12.91 4.90 4.71
CA GLN A 148 -14.12 4.86 5.51
C GLN A 148 -14.97 6.14 5.30
N GLY A 149 -16.28 5.99 5.21
CA GLY A 149 -17.22 7.12 5.14
C GLY A 149 -17.26 7.88 6.46
N LEU A 150 -17.01 9.18 6.42
CA LEU A 150 -16.99 10.03 7.62
C LEU A 150 -18.23 10.92 7.75
N ASN A 151 -18.93 11.17 6.65
CA ASN A 151 -20.11 12.04 6.66
C ASN A 151 -21.03 11.72 5.47
N GLY A 152 -22.29 12.22 5.52
CA GLY A 152 -23.25 12.15 4.43
C GLY A 152 -23.62 10.73 4.00
N ILE A 153 -23.93 10.56 2.71
CA ILE A 153 -24.26 9.26 2.09
C ILE A 153 -23.09 8.27 2.25
N GLU A 154 -21.85 8.75 2.17
CA GLU A 154 -20.66 7.92 2.38
C GLU A 154 -20.69 7.21 3.73
N LEU A 155 -21.09 7.89 4.80
CA LEU A 155 -21.22 7.29 6.12
C LEU A 155 -22.46 6.41 6.24
N VAL A 156 -23.61 6.90 5.79
CA VAL A 156 -24.90 6.18 5.93
C VAL A 156 -24.89 4.85 5.19
N LEU A 157 -24.27 4.81 4.00
CA LEU A 157 -24.15 3.61 3.17
C LEU A 157 -22.81 2.90 3.32
N GLU A 158 -22.06 3.15 4.40
CA GLU A 158 -20.74 2.55 4.62
C GLU A 158 -20.74 1.03 4.44
N SER A 159 -21.70 0.33 5.03
CA SER A 159 -21.81 -1.13 4.97
C SER A 159 -21.98 -1.68 3.54
N THR A 160 -22.61 -0.89 2.66
CA THR A 160 -22.84 -1.25 1.25
C THR A 160 -21.65 -0.84 0.37
N LEU A 161 -21.07 0.33 0.65
CA LEU A 161 -20.05 0.93 -0.21
C LEU A 161 -18.65 0.36 0.05
N LYS A 162 -18.32 -0.02 1.28
CA LYS A 162 -16.95 -0.43 1.66
C LYS A 162 -16.44 -1.71 0.98
N GLY A 163 -17.33 -2.55 0.41
CA GLY A 163 -16.96 -3.84 -0.16
C GLY A 163 -16.48 -4.86 0.89
N VAL A 164 -15.96 -6.00 0.40
CA VAL A 164 -15.42 -7.08 1.23
C VAL A 164 -13.91 -7.20 0.97
N PRO A 165 -13.07 -7.11 2.01
CA PRO A 165 -11.62 -7.25 1.86
C PRO A 165 -11.23 -8.62 1.29
N GLY A 166 -10.36 -8.60 0.28
CA GLY A 166 -9.72 -9.80 -0.25
C GLY A 166 -8.50 -10.20 0.58
N LYS A 167 -8.12 -11.48 0.51
CA LYS A 167 -6.86 -11.99 1.07
C LYS A 167 -6.04 -12.60 -0.05
N ILE A 168 -4.81 -12.15 -0.21
CA ILE A 168 -3.82 -12.85 -1.04
C ILE A 168 -2.94 -13.68 -0.10
N MET A 169 -2.78 -14.95 -0.43
CA MET A 169 -1.76 -15.80 0.15
C MET A 169 -0.74 -16.08 -0.97
N ASN A 170 0.46 -15.53 -0.83
CA ASN A 170 1.57 -15.90 -1.70
C ASN A 170 2.36 -17.01 -1.00
N GLU A 171 2.45 -18.18 -1.63
CA GLU A 171 3.48 -19.15 -1.30
C GLU A 171 4.78 -18.68 -1.96
N VAL A 172 5.80 -18.43 -1.15
CA VAL A 172 7.14 -18.18 -1.65
C VAL A 172 7.84 -19.54 -1.66
N ASP A 173 8.04 -20.09 -2.86
CA ASP A 173 8.91 -21.26 -3.05
C ASP A 173 10.36 -20.87 -2.68
N VAL A 174 10.98 -21.73 -1.88
CA VAL A 174 12.38 -21.60 -1.43
C VAL A 174 13.28 -22.28 -2.43
#